data_0bdcd6096be0514614984b24ac8efd32
#
_entry.id   0bdcd6096be0514614984b24ac8efd32
#
_cell.length_a   1.000
_cell.length_b   1.000
_cell.length_c   1.000
_cell.angle_alpha   90.00
_cell.angle_beta   90.00
_cell.angle_gamma   90.00
#
_symmetry.space_group_name_H-M   'P 1'
#
loop_
_entity.id
_entity.type
_entity.pdbx_description
1 polymer ?
#
loop_
_entity_poly.entity_id
_entity_poly.type
_entity_poly.pdbx_seq_one_letter_code
_entity_poly.pdbx_strand_id
1 'polypeptide(L)'
;MDLTVIVLTCNEERNIRQCLESALPLGAQILVLDEHSTDGTCSIARAMGARVIDVPAGVKGFGPKRRYAVSKSGTDLVLHLDADERLTHELIAELKSILPSLERDSVVAIPRLTYLFGTPIRHCGWYPDRKRRLYDRSHTDFDEKLVHEDVPLPEGSRVVTLTHPLLHYSYPRLEDFWRKQGSYPVLWGRDRASRGKRCMLVSIPFRALFFFIKTYVIRMGFLDGRAGLWLSIANMGYEASKYLSLYEAGREIDAKKRGQDEGRR
;
A
#
# COMPACT_ATOMS: atom_id res chain seq x y z
N MET A 1 -3.12 -20.65 19.14
CA MET A 1 -2.04 -19.75 18.68
C MET A 1 -2.46 -18.33 19.01
N ASP A 2 -1.63 -17.60 19.74
CA ASP A 2 -1.97 -16.25 20.19
C ASP A 2 -1.59 -15.20 19.11
N LEU A 3 -2.31 -15.26 18.00
CA LEU A 3 -2.17 -14.36 16.85
C LEU A 3 -3.51 -13.66 16.58
N THR A 4 -3.48 -12.35 16.35
CA THR A 4 -4.61 -11.61 15.80
C THR A 4 -4.32 -11.17 14.36
N VAL A 5 -5.17 -11.55 13.44
CA VAL A 5 -5.21 -10.98 12.07
C VAL A 5 -6.06 -9.72 12.12
N ILE A 6 -5.46 -8.59 11.77
CA ILE A 6 -6.10 -7.28 11.74
C ILE A 6 -6.38 -6.89 10.29
N VAL A 7 -7.65 -6.65 9.96
CA VAL A 7 -8.07 -6.23 8.63
C VAL A 7 -8.63 -4.82 8.67
N LEU A 8 -8.04 -3.89 7.89
CA LEU A 8 -8.62 -2.57 7.65
C LEU A 8 -9.59 -2.63 6.49
N THR A 9 -10.74 -1.99 6.63
CA THR A 9 -11.79 -2.01 5.61
C THR A 9 -12.60 -0.71 5.55
N CYS A 10 -13.08 -0.39 4.33
CA CYS A 10 -14.03 0.69 4.05
C CYS A 10 -14.74 0.40 2.74
N ASN A 11 -16.02 -0.01 2.78
CA ASN A 11 -16.82 -0.37 1.60
C ASN A 11 -16.15 -1.45 0.74
N GLU A 12 -15.81 -2.57 1.36
CA GLU A 12 -15.10 -3.71 0.75
C GLU A 12 -15.96 -4.97 0.70
N GLU A 13 -17.28 -4.83 0.54
CA GLU A 13 -18.23 -5.95 0.46
C GLU A 13 -17.81 -7.02 -0.55
N ARG A 14 -17.21 -6.62 -1.66
CA ARG A 14 -16.74 -7.53 -2.73
C ARG A 14 -15.51 -8.33 -2.33
N ASN A 15 -14.72 -7.83 -1.38
CA ASN A 15 -13.42 -8.38 -1.04
C ASN A 15 -13.38 -9.05 0.32
N ILE A 16 -14.09 -8.51 1.31
CA ILE A 16 -13.94 -8.88 2.71
C ILE A 16 -14.12 -10.39 2.96
N ARG A 17 -15.12 -11.02 2.32
CA ARG A 17 -15.37 -12.48 2.47
C ARG A 17 -14.12 -13.29 2.15
N GLN A 18 -13.57 -13.11 0.94
CA GLN A 18 -12.43 -13.88 0.47
C GLN A 18 -11.14 -13.55 1.24
N CYS A 19 -10.99 -12.31 1.74
CA CYS A 19 -9.91 -11.92 2.63
C CYS A 19 -9.96 -12.77 3.90
N LEU A 20 -11.09 -12.78 4.58
CA LEU A 20 -11.27 -13.51 5.83
C LEU A 20 -11.17 -15.02 5.62
N GLU A 21 -11.79 -15.58 4.58
CA GLU A 21 -11.67 -17.01 4.20
C GLU A 21 -10.21 -17.43 4.05
N SER A 22 -9.39 -16.59 3.43
CA SER A 22 -7.95 -16.88 3.28
C SER A 22 -7.18 -16.88 4.61
N ALA A 23 -7.66 -16.17 5.62
CA ALA A 23 -7.00 -16.07 6.93
C ALA A 23 -7.47 -17.16 7.93
N LEU A 24 -8.70 -17.70 7.77
CA LEU A 24 -9.25 -18.70 8.67
C LEU A 24 -8.32 -19.90 8.94
N PRO A 25 -7.59 -20.45 7.94
CA PRO A 25 -6.71 -21.59 8.18
C PRO A 25 -5.55 -21.30 9.15
N LEU A 26 -5.24 -20.04 9.44
CA LEU A 26 -4.24 -19.71 10.47
C LEU A 26 -4.70 -20.06 11.89
N GLY A 27 -6.03 -20.19 12.13
CA GLY A 27 -6.58 -20.41 13.47
C GLY A 27 -6.38 -19.20 14.39
N ALA A 28 -6.22 -18.01 13.84
CA ALA A 28 -6.00 -16.76 14.55
C ALA A 28 -7.32 -16.07 14.90
N GLN A 29 -7.30 -15.18 15.89
CA GLN A 29 -8.39 -14.23 16.10
C GLN A 29 -8.46 -13.26 14.92
N ILE A 30 -9.66 -12.90 14.48
CA ILE A 30 -9.83 -11.93 13.40
C ILE A 30 -10.47 -10.66 13.95
N LEU A 31 -9.77 -9.54 13.79
CA LEU A 31 -10.23 -8.21 14.14
C LEU A 31 -10.36 -7.36 12.87
N VAL A 32 -11.56 -6.91 12.57
CA VAL A 32 -11.84 -5.99 11.45
C VAL A 32 -12.01 -4.58 12.01
N LEU A 33 -11.19 -3.64 11.55
CA LEU A 33 -11.35 -2.22 11.82
C LEU A 33 -12.05 -1.57 10.62
N ASP A 34 -13.27 -1.15 10.81
CA ASP A 34 -14.12 -0.58 9.78
C ASP A 34 -14.13 0.95 9.78
N GLU A 35 -13.94 1.55 8.62
CA GLU A 35 -14.03 2.99 8.42
C GLU A 35 -15.44 3.40 7.95
N HIS A 36 -16.43 3.11 8.81
CA HIS A 36 -17.84 3.47 8.61
C HIS A 36 -18.41 3.02 7.26
N SER A 37 -18.21 1.74 6.91
CA SER A 37 -18.77 1.14 5.70
C SER A 37 -20.29 1.25 5.67
N THR A 38 -20.82 1.60 4.50
CA THR A 38 -22.26 1.74 4.23
C THR A 38 -22.84 0.59 3.43
N ASP A 39 -21.99 -0.35 2.98
CA ASP A 39 -22.33 -1.57 2.25
C ASP A 39 -22.41 -2.80 3.17
N GLY A 40 -22.44 -4.00 2.59
CA GLY A 40 -22.50 -5.27 3.31
C GLY A 40 -21.22 -5.68 4.06
N THR A 41 -20.13 -4.90 4.02
CA THR A 41 -18.82 -5.26 4.57
C THR A 41 -18.88 -5.76 6.02
N CYS A 42 -19.45 -4.95 6.92
CA CYS A 42 -19.51 -5.29 8.35
C CYS A 42 -20.40 -6.51 8.65
N SER A 43 -21.52 -6.65 7.93
CA SER A 43 -22.43 -7.77 8.11
C SER A 43 -21.78 -9.09 7.71
N ILE A 44 -21.07 -9.12 6.58
CA ILE A 44 -20.30 -10.25 6.11
C ILE A 44 -19.20 -10.63 7.11
N ALA A 45 -18.42 -9.65 7.57
CA ALA A 45 -17.33 -9.89 8.51
C ALA A 45 -17.83 -10.51 9.82
N ARG A 46 -18.93 -10.00 10.40
CA ARG A 46 -19.55 -10.56 11.62
C ARG A 46 -20.09 -11.96 11.40
N ALA A 47 -20.76 -12.22 10.26
CA ALA A 47 -21.26 -13.54 9.91
C ALA A 47 -20.14 -14.59 9.77
N MET A 48 -18.91 -14.17 9.47
CA MET A 48 -17.73 -15.04 9.42
C MET A 48 -17.01 -15.18 10.77
N GLY A 49 -17.56 -14.64 11.85
CA GLY A 49 -16.99 -14.74 13.20
C GLY A 49 -15.90 -13.71 13.51
N ALA A 50 -15.70 -12.70 12.67
CA ALA A 50 -14.76 -11.64 12.94
C ALA A 50 -15.32 -10.64 13.98
N ARG A 51 -14.46 -10.19 14.89
CA ARG A 51 -14.75 -9.05 15.75
C ARG A 51 -14.63 -7.77 14.94
N VAL A 52 -15.74 -7.05 14.76
CA VAL A 52 -15.77 -5.79 14.01
C VAL A 52 -15.84 -4.60 14.97
N ILE A 53 -14.95 -3.64 14.80
CA ILE A 53 -14.91 -2.38 15.53
C ILE A 53 -14.83 -1.21 14.54
N ASP A 54 -15.41 -0.06 14.91
CA ASP A 54 -15.37 1.14 14.09
C ASP A 54 -14.13 1.98 14.38
N VAL A 55 -13.65 2.70 13.37
CA VAL A 55 -12.61 3.73 13.54
C VAL A 55 -13.18 4.88 14.36
N PRO A 56 -12.55 5.28 15.48
CA PRO A 56 -13.05 6.40 16.27
C PRO A 56 -13.01 7.72 15.52
N ALA A 57 -13.96 8.61 15.84
CA ALA A 57 -13.91 9.97 15.34
C ALA A 57 -12.57 10.63 15.72
N GLY A 58 -11.91 11.24 14.72
CA GLY A 58 -10.61 11.91 14.90
C GLY A 58 -9.37 11.07 14.57
N VAL A 59 -9.48 9.75 14.47
CA VAL A 59 -8.35 8.89 14.00
C VAL A 59 -8.28 8.97 12.47
N LYS A 60 -7.29 9.70 11.96
CA LYS A 60 -7.09 9.91 10.52
C LYS A 60 -5.78 9.31 10.04
N GLY A 61 -5.77 8.80 8.79
CA GLY A 61 -4.59 8.19 8.15
C GLY A 61 -4.44 6.71 8.48
N PHE A 62 -3.66 6.02 7.66
CA PHE A 62 -3.53 4.56 7.75
C PHE A 62 -2.72 4.12 8.98
N GLY A 63 -1.60 4.76 9.28
CA GLY A 63 -0.76 4.42 10.43
C GLY A 63 -1.52 4.50 11.76
N PRO A 64 -2.13 5.66 12.12
CA PRO A 64 -2.93 5.78 13.34
C PRO A 64 -4.10 4.79 13.45
N LYS A 65 -4.78 4.48 12.31
CA LYS A 65 -5.85 3.46 12.30
C LYS A 65 -5.33 2.08 12.63
N ARG A 66 -4.18 1.66 12.03
CA ARG A 66 -3.56 0.37 12.34
C ARG A 66 -3.15 0.28 13.80
N ARG A 67 -2.50 1.31 14.34
CA ARG A 67 -2.15 1.38 15.78
C ARG A 67 -3.38 1.28 16.68
N TYR A 68 -4.47 1.96 16.33
CA TYR A 68 -5.72 1.82 17.08
C TYR A 68 -6.23 0.37 17.05
N ALA A 69 -6.23 -0.29 15.90
CA ALA A 69 -6.62 -1.69 15.80
C ALA A 69 -5.71 -2.61 16.64
N VAL A 70 -4.38 -2.38 16.61
CA VAL A 70 -3.41 -3.09 17.44
C VAL A 70 -3.72 -2.93 18.94
N SER A 71 -4.09 -1.73 19.40
CA SER A 71 -4.48 -1.50 20.80
C SER A 71 -5.73 -2.30 21.23
N LYS A 72 -6.53 -2.77 20.27
CA LYS A 72 -7.74 -3.58 20.49
C LYS A 72 -7.52 -5.06 20.23
N SER A 73 -6.33 -5.48 19.77
CA SER A 73 -6.00 -6.91 19.61
C SER A 73 -5.96 -7.60 20.98
N GLY A 74 -6.35 -8.87 21.00
CA GLY A 74 -6.32 -9.70 22.19
C GLY A 74 -4.98 -10.40 22.44
N THR A 75 -4.02 -10.27 21.49
CA THR A 75 -2.75 -11.01 21.49
C THR A 75 -1.58 -10.07 21.26
N ASP A 76 -0.38 -10.52 21.63
CA ASP A 76 0.85 -9.74 21.40
C ASP A 76 1.30 -9.81 19.94
N LEU A 77 1.12 -10.95 19.29
CA LEU A 77 1.48 -11.12 17.88
C LEU A 77 0.32 -10.68 16.98
N VAL A 78 0.62 -9.80 16.01
CA VAL A 78 -0.36 -9.23 15.08
C VAL A 78 0.07 -9.39 13.63
N LEU A 79 -0.86 -9.79 12.76
CA LEU A 79 -0.69 -9.84 11.31
C LEU A 79 -1.67 -8.88 10.65
N HIS A 80 -1.18 -7.93 9.88
CA HIS A 80 -2.03 -6.99 9.15
C HIS A 80 -2.32 -7.45 7.73
N LEU A 81 -3.60 -7.35 7.34
CA LEU A 81 -4.07 -7.52 5.97
C LEU A 81 -4.91 -6.31 5.56
N ASP A 82 -4.90 -6.00 4.27
CA ASP A 82 -5.87 -5.12 3.66
C ASP A 82 -7.06 -5.97 3.13
N ALA A 83 -8.26 -5.43 3.09
CA ALA A 83 -9.45 -6.20 2.70
C ALA A 83 -9.35 -6.76 1.27
N ASP A 84 -8.54 -6.14 0.40
CA ASP A 84 -8.25 -6.58 -0.97
C ASP A 84 -7.02 -7.52 -1.07
N GLU A 85 -6.51 -8.00 0.08
CA GLU A 85 -5.41 -8.97 0.15
C GLU A 85 -5.89 -10.38 0.48
N ARG A 86 -5.13 -11.43 0.06
CA ARG A 86 -5.41 -12.86 0.29
C ARG A 86 -4.13 -13.60 0.65
N LEU A 87 -4.18 -14.42 1.68
CA LEU A 87 -3.11 -15.36 1.99
C LEU A 87 -3.19 -16.56 1.05
N THR A 88 -2.05 -16.97 0.46
CA THR A 88 -1.97 -18.22 -0.30
C THR A 88 -1.83 -19.41 0.65
N HIS A 89 -2.14 -20.62 0.18
CA HIS A 89 -1.95 -21.86 0.97
C HIS A 89 -0.48 -22.05 1.36
N GLU A 90 0.43 -21.72 0.44
CA GLU A 90 1.87 -21.82 0.65
C GLU A 90 2.33 -20.79 1.69
N LEU A 91 1.82 -19.55 1.62
CA LEU A 91 2.13 -18.52 2.62
C LEU A 91 1.61 -18.90 4.01
N ILE A 92 0.42 -19.49 4.10
CA ILE A 92 -0.15 -20.00 5.36
C ILE A 92 0.75 -21.10 5.95
N ALA A 93 1.20 -22.04 5.11
CA ALA A 93 2.10 -23.10 5.54
C ALA A 93 3.44 -22.53 6.04
N GLU A 94 4.01 -21.58 5.32
CA GLU A 94 5.25 -20.89 5.69
C GLU A 94 5.08 -20.11 7.01
N LEU A 95 3.98 -19.36 7.17
CA LEU A 95 3.66 -18.67 8.42
C LEU A 95 3.55 -19.65 9.59
N LYS A 96 2.80 -20.74 9.44
CA LYS A 96 2.65 -21.75 10.49
C LYS A 96 3.97 -22.40 10.88
N SER A 97 4.91 -22.53 9.96
CA SER A 97 6.22 -23.11 10.24
C SER A 97 7.13 -22.20 11.06
N ILE A 98 7.04 -20.88 10.84
CA ILE A 98 7.90 -19.91 11.55
C ILE A 98 7.32 -19.44 12.89
N LEU A 99 5.99 -19.36 13.01
CA LEU A 99 5.31 -18.80 14.17
C LEU A 99 5.72 -19.41 15.52
N PRO A 100 5.95 -20.74 15.66
CA PRO A 100 6.36 -21.34 16.95
C PRO A 100 7.75 -20.91 17.43
N SER A 101 8.63 -20.50 16.51
CA SER A 101 10.02 -20.09 16.79
C SER A 101 10.26 -18.60 16.56
N LEU A 102 9.20 -17.82 16.31
CA LEU A 102 9.34 -16.40 16.03
C LEU A 102 9.70 -15.66 17.33
N GLU A 103 10.85 -15.03 17.35
CA GLU A 103 11.31 -14.21 18.48
C GLU A 103 10.54 -12.87 18.52
N ARG A 104 10.41 -12.28 19.71
CA ARG A 104 9.63 -11.03 19.90
C ARG A 104 10.19 -9.83 19.14
N ASP A 105 11.51 -9.80 18.92
CA ASP A 105 12.22 -8.76 18.17
C ASP A 105 12.11 -8.96 16.64
N SER A 106 11.40 -10.00 16.21
CA SER A 106 11.28 -10.31 14.78
C SER A 106 10.14 -9.53 14.13
N VAL A 107 10.44 -8.98 12.95
CA VAL A 107 9.45 -8.36 12.05
C VAL A 107 9.43 -9.13 10.74
N VAL A 108 8.26 -9.67 10.38
CA VAL A 108 8.13 -10.51 9.18
C VAL A 108 7.72 -9.67 7.98
N ALA A 109 8.55 -9.73 6.94
CA ALA A 109 8.32 -9.10 5.65
C ALA A 109 7.77 -10.10 4.63
N ILE A 110 6.59 -9.83 4.10
CA ILE A 110 5.86 -10.71 3.17
C ILE A 110 5.90 -10.09 1.78
N PRO A 111 6.33 -10.83 0.73
CA PRO A 111 6.27 -10.33 -0.65
C PRO A 111 4.80 -10.22 -1.09
N ARG A 112 4.42 -9.06 -1.63
CA ARG A 112 3.07 -8.79 -2.10
C ARG A 112 3.02 -8.84 -3.62
N LEU A 113 2.15 -9.69 -4.17
CA LEU A 113 1.91 -9.86 -5.60
C LEU A 113 0.62 -9.15 -5.99
N THR A 114 0.76 -8.03 -6.69
CA THR A 114 -0.39 -7.21 -7.10
C THR A 114 -1.00 -7.72 -8.39
N TYR A 115 -2.34 -7.79 -8.41
CA TYR A 115 -3.12 -8.13 -9.58
C TYR A 115 -3.65 -6.87 -10.26
N LEU A 116 -3.46 -6.83 -11.58
CA LEU A 116 -3.98 -5.79 -12.47
C LEU A 116 -4.93 -6.44 -13.47
N PHE A 117 -6.23 -6.11 -13.41
CA PHE A 117 -7.27 -6.68 -14.28
C PHE A 117 -7.25 -8.22 -14.31
N GLY A 118 -7.10 -8.85 -13.14
CA GLY A 118 -7.03 -10.29 -13.01
C GLY A 118 -5.67 -10.94 -13.37
N THR A 119 -4.69 -10.16 -13.82
CA THR A 119 -3.35 -10.65 -14.17
C THR A 119 -2.35 -10.32 -13.06
N PRO A 120 -1.60 -11.30 -12.53
CA PRO A 120 -0.54 -11.03 -11.55
C PRO A 120 0.64 -10.32 -12.23
N ILE A 121 1.10 -9.22 -11.64
CA ILE A 121 2.26 -8.45 -12.14
C ILE A 121 3.51 -8.89 -11.39
N ARG A 122 4.35 -9.65 -12.09
CA ARG A 122 5.62 -10.19 -11.54
C ARG A 122 6.83 -9.36 -11.91
N HIS A 123 6.68 -8.48 -12.89
CA HIS A 123 7.73 -7.64 -13.46
C HIS A 123 7.35 -6.16 -13.34
N CYS A 124 7.77 -5.31 -14.25
CA CYS A 124 7.56 -3.85 -14.20
C CYS A 124 8.13 -3.18 -12.94
N GLY A 125 8.80 -3.91 -12.06
CA GLY A 125 9.29 -3.44 -10.77
C GLY A 125 8.22 -3.37 -9.68
N TRP A 126 7.11 -4.10 -9.84
CA TRP A 126 6.06 -4.21 -8.86
C TRP A 126 6.20 -5.42 -7.94
N TYR A 127 6.99 -6.41 -8.33
CA TYR A 127 7.26 -7.59 -7.51
C TYR A 127 8.78 -7.84 -7.41
N PRO A 128 9.27 -8.33 -6.23
CA PRO A 128 8.55 -8.44 -4.95
C PRO A 128 8.40 -7.08 -4.25
N ASP A 129 7.16 -6.73 -3.88
CA ASP A 129 6.87 -5.58 -3.01
C ASP A 129 6.76 -6.09 -1.57
N ARG A 130 7.86 -6.08 -0.83
CA ARG A 130 7.91 -6.62 0.53
C ARG A 130 7.26 -5.67 1.52
N LYS A 131 6.25 -6.19 2.26
CA LYS A 131 5.53 -5.45 3.30
C LYS A 131 5.79 -6.08 4.65
N ARG A 132 6.17 -5.28 5.63
CA ARG A 132 6.26 -5.68 7.03
C ARG A 132 4.85 -5.77 7.59
N ARG A 133 4.37 -6.97 7.89
CA ARG A 133 2.96 -7.22 8.20
C ARG A 133 2.74 -7.98 9.50
N LEU A 134 3.72 -8.77 9.97
CA LEU A 134 3.62 -9.59 11.17
C LEU A 134 4.73 -9.20 12.14
N TYR A 135 4.35 -8.91 13.39
CA TYR A 135 5.27 -8.50 14.44
C TYR A 135 4.63 -8.63 15.83
N ASP A 136 5.46 -8.61 16.87
CA ASP A 136 5.01 -8.46 18.26
C ASP A 136 4.78 -6.98 18.58
N ARG A 137 3.56 -6.62 19.02
CA ARG A 137 3.15 -5.24 19.30
C ARG A 137 3.89 -4.62 20.49
N SER A 138 4.53 -5.44 21.35
CA SER A 138 5.36 -4.94 22.44
C SER A 138 6.72 -4.46 21.95
N HIS A 139 7.19 -4.96 20.81
CA HIS A 139 8.47 -4.61 20.22
C HIS A 139 8.37 -3.40 19.28
N THR A 140 7.33 -3.37 18.42
CA THR A 140 7.13 -2.32 17.41
C THR A 140 5.66 -2.17 17.06
N ASP A 141 5.31 -1.09 16.38
CA ASP A 141 3.99 -0.83 15.82
C ASP A 141 4.13 0.11 14.62
N PHE A 142 3.08 0.31 13.83
CA PHE A 142 3.08 1.23 12.68
C PHE A 142 3.51 2.65 13.09
N ASP A 143 4.22 3.34 12.19
CA ASP A 143 4.50 4.75 12.34
C ASP A 143 3.21 5.60 12.25
N GLU A 144 3.30 6.87 12.66
CA GLU A 144 2.14 7.78 12.69
C GLU A 144 1.88 8.47 11.34
N LYS A 145 2.51 8.00 10.27
CA LYS A 145 2.32 8.60 8.96
C LYS A 145 0.88 8.41 8.46
N LEU A 146 0.36 9.46 7.88
CA LEU A 146 -1.00 9.47 7.33
C LEU A 146 -1.11 8.61 6.05
N VAL A 147 -0.02 8.53 5.29
CA VAL A 147 0.13 7.72 4.06
C VAL A 147 1.54 7.14 3.99
N HIS A 148 1.70 6.02 3.28
CA HIS A 148 2.96 5.27 3.21
C HIS A 148 3.50 4.86 4.58
N GLU A 149 2.55 4.44 5.43
CA GLU A 149 2.87 3.88 6.75
C GLU A 149 3.71 2.61 6.60
N ASP A 150 4.59 2.41 7.56
CA ASP A 150 5.46 1.25 7.63
C ASP A 150 5.63 0.83 9.10
N VAL A 151 6.07 -0.40 9.30
CA VAL A 151 6.47 -0.89 10.63
C VAL A 151 7.95 -0.53 10.82
N PRO A 152 8.29 0.40 11.73
CA PRO A 152 9.67 0.74 12.05
C PRO A 152 10.45 -0.49 12.52
N LEU A 153 11.75 -0.47 12.33
CA LEU A 153 12.67 -1.48 12.84
C LEU A 153 13.48 -0.85 13.97
N PRO A 154 13.09 -1.05 15.26
CA PRO A 154 13.93 -0.69 16.38
C PRO A 154 15.33 -1.30 16.28
N GLU A 155 16.31 -0.74 16.99
CA GLU A 155 17.65 -1.30 17.03
C GLU A 155 17.61 -2.74 17.57
N GLY A 156 18.34 -3.64 16.92
CA GLY A 156 18.32 -5.07 17.23
C GLY A 156 17.19 -5.87 16.58
N SER A 157 16.26 -5.23 15.87
CA SER A 157 15.19 -5.97 15.17
C SER A 157 15.73 -6.95 14.14
N ARG A 158 15.12 -8.15 14.09
CA ARG A 158 15.38 -9.17 13.09
C ARG A 158 14.31 -9.14 12.00
N VAL A 159 14.71 -9.02 10.75
CA VAL A 159 13.78 -9.09 9.62
C VAL A 159 13.75 -10.50 9.06
N VAL A 160 12.62 -11.18 9.24
CA VAL A 160 12.34 -12.49 8.63
C VAL A 160 11.60 -12.23 7.31
N THR A 161 12.22 -12.60 6.18
CA THR A 161 11.60 -12.40 4.87
C THR A 161 11.02 -13.71 4.37
N LEU A 162 9.71 -13.72 4.10
CA LEU A 162 9.03 -14.89 3.55
C LEU A 162 9.21 -14.97 2.02
N THR A 163 8.98 -16.17 1.52
CA THR A 163 9.15 -16.51 0.09
C THR A 163 7.83 -16.44 -0.66
N HIS A 164 6.75 -16.94 -0.02
CA HIS A 164 5.45 -17.06 -0.67
C HIS A 164 4.66 -15.75 -0.60
N PRO A 165 3.97 -15.37 -1.69
CA PRO A 165 3.35 -14.06 -1.79
C PRO A 165 2.01 -13.95 -1.07
N LEU A 166 1.73 -12.76 -0.58
CA LEU A 166 0.41 -12.22 -0.30
C LEU A 166 -0.18 -11.70 -1.61
N LEU A 167 -1.36 -12.18 -2.01
CA LEU A 167 -2.04 -11.71 -3.22
C LEU A 167 -2.78 -10.41 -2.93
N HIS A 168 -2.70 -9.44 -3.85
CA HIS A 168 -3.29 -8.11 -3.67
C HIS A 168 -4.13 -7.73 -4.90
N TYR A 169 -5.44 -7.74 -4.76
CA TYR A 169 -6.42 -7.46 -5.82
C TYR A 169 -6.77 -5.98 -5.91
N SER A 170 -5.75 -5.14 -6.00
CA SER A 170 -5.88 -3.67 -5.88
C SER A 170 -6.61 -3.02 -7.05
N TYR A 171 -6.52 -3.61 -8.25
CA TYR A 171 -6.97 -2.97 -9.48
C TYR A 171 -7.83 -3.93 -10.32
N PRO A 172 -9.07 -4.23 -9.90
CA PRO A 172 -9.97 -5.06 -10.69
C PRO A 172 -10.42 -4.38 -11.98
N ARG A 173 -10.51 -3.03 -12.00
CA ARG A 173 -10.96 -2.23 -13.13
C ARG A 173 -10.03 -1.05 -13.40
N LEU A 174 -10.12 -0.52 -14.64
CA LEU A 174 -9.37 0.66 -15.04
C LEU A 174 -9.72 1.91 -14.22
N GLU A 175 -10.99 2.09 -13.87
CA GLU A 175 -11.45 3.18 -13.02
C GLU A 175 -10.81 3.14 -11.62
N ASP A 176 -10.64 1.94 -11.03
CA ASP A 176 -10.00 1.78 -9.73
C ASP A 176 -8.52 2.17 -9.79
N PHE A 177 -7.86 1.84 -10.89
CA PHE A 177 -6.47 2.25 -11.12
C PHE A 177 -6.35 3.78 -11.14
N TRP A 178 -7.14 4.47 -11.96
CA TRP A 178 -7.07 5.92 -12.09
C TRP A 178 -7.52 6.64 -10.81
N ARG A 179 -8.54 6.13 -10.13
CA ARG A 179 -8.98 6.69 -8.84
C ARG A 179 -7.86 6.64 -7.79
N LYS A 180 -7.14 5.51 -7.68
CA LYS A 180 -6.01 5.37 -6.74
C LYS A 180 -4.80 6.22 -7.15
N GLN A 181 -4.61 6.49 -8.43
CA GLN A 181 -3.48 7.28 -8.95
C GLN A 181 -3.74 8.80 -8.94
N GLY A 182 -5.00 9.23 -8.95
CA GLY A 182 -5.47 10.56 -9.38
C GLY A 182 -4.76 11.79 -8.82
N SER A 183 -4.55 11.90 -7.52
CA SER A 183 -3.96 13.10 -6.89
C SER A 183 -2.44 13.04 -6.68
N TYR A 184 -1.85 11.86 -6.65
CA TYR A 184 -0.43 11.68 -6.31
C TYR A 184 0.55 12.45 -7.21
N PRO A 185 0.42 12.46 -8.55
CA PRO A 185 1.31 13.22 -9.43
C PRO A 185 1.32 14.70 -9.11
N VAL A 186 0.12 15.26 -8.85
CA VAL A 186 -0.05 16.69 -8.55
C VAL A 186 0.58 17.05 -7.21
N LEU A 187 0.31 16.27 -6.17
CA LEU A 187 0.89 16.48 -4.84
C LEU A 187 2.42 16.35 -4.87
N TRP A 188 2.95 15.36 -5.59
CA TRP A 188 4.39 15.17 -5.75
C TRP A 188 5.05 16.38 -6.44
N GLY A 189 4.44 16.88 -7.53
CA GLY A 189 4.97 18.04 -8.26
C GLY A 189 5.00 19.29 -7.40
N ARG A 190 3.93 19.58 -6.67
CA ARG A 190 3.82 20.72 -5.75
C ARG A 190 4.84 20.64 -4.61
N ASP A 191 4.97 19.46 -3.97
CA ASP A 191 5.97 19.25 -2.91
C ASP A 191 7.39 19.51 -3.42
N ARG A 192 7.74 19.00 -4.60
CA ARG A 192 9.08 19.22 -5.19
C ARG A 192 9.32 20.68 -5.58
N ALA A 193 8.29 21.36 -6.11
CA ALA A 193 8.37 22.78 -6.46
C ALA A 193 8.58 23.65 -5.21
N SER A 194 7.89 23.37 -4.10
CA SER A 194 8.05 24.07 -2.82
C SER A 194 9.46 23.93 -2.24
N ARG A 195 10.11 22.79 -2.49
CA ARG A 195 11.53 22.53 -2.14
C ARG A 195 12.54 23.12 -3.14
N GLY A 196 12.10 24.01 -4.01
CA GLY A 196 12.97 24.69 -4.98
C GLY A 196 13.34 23.86 -6.21
N LYS A 197 12.78 22.65 -6.39
CA LYS A 197 13.04 21.87 -7.61
C LYS A 197 12.31 22.47 -8.80
N ARG A 198 12.93 22.39 -9.98
CA ARG A 198 12.41 22.87 -11.26
C ARG A 198 12.68 21.82 -12.35
N CYS A 199 11.89 21.83 -13.40
CA CYS A 199 12.16 21.05 -14.60
C CYS A 199 11.84 21.88 -15.86
N MET A 200 12.46 21.53 -16.98
CA MET A 200 12.14 22.11 -18.28
C MET A 200 11.04 21.30 -18.95
N LEU A 201 10.07 21.97 -19.56
CA LEU A 201 8.94 21.31 -20.23
C LEU A 201 9.43 20.30 -21.30
N VAL A 202 10.46 20.66 -22.06
CA VAL A 202 11.06 19.81 -23.10
C VAL A 202 11.64 18.48 -22.54
N SER A 203 12.00 18.43 -21.27
CA SER A 203 12.57 17.22 -20.63
C SER A 203 11.50 16.16 -20.31
N ILE A 204 10.21 16.56 -20.24
CA ILE A 204 9.13 15.68 -19.77
C ILE A 204 8.92 14.48 -20.68
N PRO A 205 8.79 14.62 -22.01
CA PRO A 205 8.59 13.45 -22.89
C PRO A 205 9.77 12.47 -22.84
N PHE A 206 11.00 12.95 -22.73
CA PHE A 206 12.17 12.07 -22.60
C PHE A 206 12.16 11.28 -21.29
N ARG A 207 11.78 11.91 -20.18
CA ARG A 207 11.62 11.23 -18.89
C ARG A 207 10.53 10.20 -18.92
N ALA A 208 9.38 10.53 -19.49
CA ALA A 208 8.26 9.62 -19.64
C ALA A 208 8.63 8.40 -20.51
N LEU A 209 9.28 8.63 -21.67
CA LEU A 209 9.75 7.56 -22.54
C LEU A 209 10.81 6.68 -21.85
N PHE A 210 11.78 7.31 -21.15
CA PHE A 210 12.76 6.55 -20.37
C PHE A 210 12.08 5.67 -19.32
N PHE A 211 11.04 6.18 -18.65
CA PHE A 211 10.32 5.40 -17.66
C PHE A 211 9.57 4.22 -18.27
N PHE A 212 9.01 4.39 -19.46
CA PHE A 212 8.43 3.27 -20.25
C PHE A 212 9.50 2.21 -20.54
N ILE A 213 10.64 2.60 -21.11
CA ILE A 213 11.75 1.68 -21.40
C ILE A 213 12.21 0.97 -20.15
N LYS A 214 12.35 1.70 -19.04
CA LYS A 214 12.73 1.16 -17.74
C LYS A 214 11.76 0.09 -17.25
N THR A 215 10.44 0.34 -17.33
CA THR A 215 9.43 -0.60 -16.81
C THR A 215 9.19 -1.76 -17.76
N TYR A 216 9.07 -1.50 -19.03
CA TYR A 216 8.72 -2.52 -20.03
C TYR A 216 9.93 -3.38 -20.42
N VAL A 217 11.09 -2.75 -20.70
CA VAL A 217 12.30 -3.45 -21.16
C VAL A 217 13.20 -3.85 -20.00
N ILE A 218 13.72 -2.88 -19.24
CA ILE A 218 14.75 -3.15 -18.22
C ILE A 218 14.18 -4.00 -17.07
N ARG A 219 12.94 -3.72 -16.65
CA ARG A 219 12.21 -4.49 -15.62
C ARG A 219 11.34 -5.60 -16.19
N MET A 220 11.62 -5.98 -17.43
CA MET A 220 11.01 -7.12 -18.13
C MET A 220 9.47 -7.13 -18.09
N GLY A 221 8.84 -5.96 -18.12
CA GLY A 221 7.37 -5.84 -18.12
C GLY A 221 6.70 -6.57 -19.29
N PHE A 222 7.42 -6.80 -20.40
CA PHE A 222 6.95 -7.58 -21.53
C PHE A 222 6.61 -9.05 -21.16
N LEU A 223 7.21 -9.59 -20.09
CA LEU A 223 6.91 -10.93 -19.58
C LEU A 223 5.55 -11.02 -18.87
N ASP A 224 5.00 -9.89 -18.41
CA ASP A 224 3.63 -9.82 -17.88
C ASP A 224 2.58 -9.62 -19.00
N GLY A 225 2.98 -9.80 -20.27
CA GLY A 225 2.11 -9.77 -21.43
C GLY A 225 1.38 -8.43 -21.62
N ARG A 226 0.08 -8.49 -21.96
CA ARG A 226 -0.72 -7.28 -22.20
C ARG A 226 -0.84 -6.39 -20.96
N ALA A 227 -0.91 -6.98 -19.78
CA ALA A 227 -1.00 -6.23 -18.51
C ALA A 227 0.29 -5.44 -18.24
N GLY A 228 1.46 -6.04 -18.49
CA GLY A 228 2.75 -5.36 -18.37
C GLY A 228 2.94 -4.22 -19.37
N LEU A 229 2.48 -4.40 -20.63
CA LEU A 229 2.48 -3.33 -21.63
C LEU A 229 1.58 -2.17 -21.16
N TRP A 230 0.32 -2.47 -20.80
CA TRP A 230 -0.62 -1.47 -20.34
C TRP A 230 -0.09 -0.71 -19.12
N LEU A 231 0.45 -1.44 -18.13
CA LEU A 231 1.02 -0.84 -16.92
C LEU A 231 2.19 0.08 -17.25
N SER A 232 3.06 -0.32 -18.18
CA SER A 232 4.20 0.50 -18.60
C SER A 232 3.77 1.80 -19.30
N ILE A 233 2.70 1.75 -20.11
CA ILE A 233 2.09 2.95 -20.73
C ILE A 233 1.46 3.84 -19.63
N ALA A 234 0.69 3.26 -18.72
CA ALA A 234 0.08 4.00 -17.62
C ALA A 234 1.12 4.69 -16.73
N ASN A 235 2.20 3.97 -16.39
CA ASN A 235 3.34 4.51 -15.63
C ASN A 235 4.07 5.63 -16.39
N MET A 236 4.20 5.55 -17.70
CA MET A 236 4.72 6.63 -18.55
C MET A 236 3.87 7.90 -18.41
N GLY A 237 2.55 7.76 -18.51
CA GLY A 237 1.62 8.88 -18.32
C GLY A 237 1.66 9.46 -16.90
N TYR A 238 1.76 8.60 -15.89
CA TYR A 238 1.91 9.01 -14.51
C TYR A 238 3.21 9.82 -14.27
N GLU A 239 4.33 9.37 -14.84
CA GLU A 239 5.60 10.08 -14.73
C GLU A 239 5.56 11.43 -15.46
N ALA A 240 4.97 11.49 -16.64
CA ALA A 240 4.73 12.74 -17.36
C ALA A 240 3.91 13.73 -16.50
N SER A 241 2.83 13.26 -15.89
CA SER A 241 1.95 14.07 -15.03
C SER A 241 2.67 14.63 -13.80
N LYS A 242 3.57 13.87 -13.17
CA LYS A 242 4.41 14.32 -12.06
C LYS A 242 5.28 15.52 -12.45
N TYR A 243 5.99 15.40 -13.58
CA TYR A 243 6.89 16.47 -14.03
C TYR A 243 6.14 17.64 -14.63
N LEU A 244 4.99 17.43 -15.25
CA LEU A 244 4.11 18.52 -15.70
C LEU A 244 3.63 19.35 -14.49
N SER A 245 3.18 18.68 -13.43
CA SER A 245 2.79 19.36 -12.19
C SER A 245 3.96 20.10 -11.50
N LEU A 246 5.17 19.51 -11.54
CA LEU A 246 6.37 20.20 -11.05
C LEU A 246 6.67 21.47 -11.86
N TYR A 247 6.55 21.39 -13.19
CA TYR A 247 6.76 22.53 -14.08
C TYR A 247 5.75 23.64 -13.81
N GLU A 248 4.46 23.29 -13.74
CA GLU A 248 3.35 24.21 -13.49
C GLU A 248 3.49 24.91 -12.13
N ALA A 249 3.65 24.15 -11.06
CA ALA A 249 3.82 24.69 -9.71
C ALA A 249 5.10 25.54 -9.58
N GLY A 250 6.18 25.16 -10.28
CA GLY A 250 7.40 25.95 -10.34
C GLY A 250 7.19 27.32 -10.97
N ARG A 251 6.44 27.38 -12.09
CA ARG A 251 6.10 28.66 -12.76
C ARG A 251 5.23 29.56 -11.87
N GLU A 252 4.26 28.99 -11.17
CA GLU A 252 3.40 29.76 -10.25
C GLU A 252 4.21 30.40 -9.11
N ILE A 253 5.16 29.66 -8.52
CA ILE A 253 6.03 30.18 -7.46
C ILE A 253 6.93 31.31 -8.00
N ASP A 254 7.51 31.12 -9.17
CA ASP A 254 8.43 32.10 -9.77
C ASP A 254 7.68 33.40 -10.20
N ALA A 255 6.43 33.26 -10.69
CA ALA A 255 5.57 34.42 -11.00
C ALA A 255 5.21 35.24 -9.75
N LYS A 256 4.86 34.57 -8.64
CA LYS A 256 4.55 35.22 -7.36
C LYS A 256 5.76 35.98 -6.82
N LYS A 257 6.98 35.45 -6.93
CA LYS A 257 8.20 36.13 -6.49
C LYS A 257 8.46 37.40 -7.30
N ARG A 258 8.32 37.33 -8.64
CA ARG A 258 8.51 38.52 -9.52
C ARG A 258 7.51 39.62 -9.18
N GLY A 259 6.23 39.32 -8.99
CA GLY A 259 5.23 40.31 -8.62
C GLY A 259 5.49 40.95 -7.25
N GLN A 260 6.07 40.21 -6.30
CA GLN A 260 6.48 40.78 -5.01
C GLN A 260 7.70 41.70 -5.10
N ASP A 261 8.63 41.41 -5.99
CA ASP A 261 9.84 42.26 -6.23
C ASP A 261 9.48 43.56 -6.98
N GLU A 262 8.53 43.48 -7.92
CA GLU A 262 8.02 44.66 -8.63
C GLU A 262 7.19 45.61 -7.73
N GLY A 263 6.42 45.04 -6.77
CA GLY A 263 5.67 45.85 -5.81
C GLY A 263 6.50 46.49 -4.69
N ARG A 264 7.78 46.17 -4.59
CA ARG A 264 8.73 46.74 -3.63
C ARG A 264 9.63 47.83 -4.22
N ARG A 265 9.54 48.07 -5.51
CA ARG A 265 10.22 49.18 -6.23
C ARG A 265 9.22 50.31 -6.47
#